data_9917fd1d6f0014179684874ecfe3231d
#
_entry.id   9917fd1d6f0014179684874ecfe3231d
#
_cell.length_a   1.000
_cell.length_b   1.000
_cell.length_c   1.000
_cell.angle_alpha   90.00
_cell.angle_beta   90.00
_cell.angle_gamma   90.00
#
_symmetry.space_group_name_H-M   'P 1'
#
loop_
_entity.id
_entity.type
_entity.pdbx_description
1 polymer ?
#
loop_
_entity_poly.entity_id
_entity_poly.type
_entity_poly.pdbx_seq_one_letter_code
_entity_poly.pdbx_strand_id
1 'polypeptide(L)'
;FSYIAEELEGLKGYEKVEKLMKLVRHRLLVIDDFGIERQTSTMKELVYKVINMCYEAKTPLIITTNIPIAEFKKSTDTMDERLYDRILERCHPIKMEGDSRRREAVRAEFRRREALLNAN
;
A
#
# COMPACT_ATOMS: atom_id res chain seq x y z
N PHE A 1 5.90 -0.20 -0.55
CA PHE A 1 6.01 1.24 -0.85
C PHE A 1 7.14 1.93 -0.08
N SER A 2 7.35 1.60 1.19
CA SER A 2 8.45 2.13 2.03
C SER A 2 9.82 1.99 1.38
N TYR A 3 10.10 0.85 0.77
CA TYR A 3 11.35 0.60 0.07
C TYR A 3 11.61 1.58 -1.09
N ILE A 4 10.57 1.83 -1.90
CA ILE A 4 10.65 2.82 -2.99
C ILE A 4 10.85 4.23 -2.43
N ALA A 5 10.19 4.54 -1.32
CA ALA A 5 10.34 5.82 -0.65
C ALA A 5 11.75 6.06 -0.15
N GLU A 6 12.39 5.06 0.47
CA GLU A 6 13.79 5.12 0.91
C GLU A 6 14.75 5.33 -0.27
N GLU A 7 14.54 4.62 -1.36
CA GLU A 7 15.31 4.84 -2.59
C GLU A 7 15.15 6.27 -3.13
N LEU A 8 13.95 6.80 -3.09
CA LEU A 8 13.65 8.14 -3.59
C LEU A 8 14.16 9.26 -2.70
N GLU A 9 14.24 9.03 -1.38
CA GLU A 9 14.82 9.99 -0.42
C GLU A 9 16.30 10.26 -0.70
N GLY A 10 17.02 9.27 -1.20
CA GLY A 10 18.43 9.40 -1.58
C GLY A 10 18.66 10.17 -2.89
N LEU A 11 17.61 10.41 -3.68
CA LEU A 11 17.67 11.08 -4.96
C LEU A 11 17.26 12.55 -4.86
N LYS A 12 17.89 13.41 -5.64
CA LYS A 12 17.60 14.85 -5.66
C LYS A 12 17.10 15.30 -7.02
N GLY A 13 16.11 16.20 -7.04
CA GLY A 13 15.67 16.95 -8.20
C GLY A 13 15.22 16.08 -9.38
N TYR A 14 15.92 16.21 -10.48
CA TYR A 14 15.60 15.58 -11.76
C TYR A 14 15.55 14.04 -11.70
N GLU A 15 16.49 13.41 -11.01
CA GLU A 15 16.56 11.95 -10.89
C GLU A 15 15.33 11.37 -10.16
N LYS A 16 14.85 12.06 -9.14
CA LYS A 16 13.66 11.70 -8.40
C LYS A 16 12.41 11.74 -9.27
N VAL A 17 12.23 12.81 -10.02
CA VAL A 17 11.12 12.99 -10.96
C VAL A 17 11.15 11.92 -12.05
N GLU A 18 12.31 11.66 -12.63
CA GLU A 18 12.49 10.65 -13.68
C GLU A 18 12.11 9.24 -13.18
N LYS A 19 12.52 8.89 -11.97
CA LYS A 19 12.20 7.60 -11.38
C LYS A 19 10.70 7.45 -11.09
N LEU A 20 10.05 8.50 -10.61
CA LEU A 20 8.60 8.55 -10.44
C LEU A 20 7.86 8.42 -11.78
N MET A 21 8.32 9.08 -12.81
CA MET A 21 7.73 8.99 -14.15
C MET A 21 7.85 7.58 -14.73
N LYS A 22 8.95 6.89 -14.53
CA LYS A 22 9.11 5.48 -14.92
C LYS A 22 8.13 4.58 -14.18
N LEU A 23 7.96 4.80 -12.89
CA LEU A 23 7.02 4.04 -12.06
C LEU A 23 5.58 4.16 -12.59
N VAL A 24 5.16 5.36 -12.94
CA VAL A 24 3.80 5.67 -13.39
C VAL A 24 3.52 5.21 -14.83
N ARG A 25 4.55 5.00 -15.63
CA ARG A 25 4.43 4.52 -17.01
C ARG A 25 4.18 3.02 -17.15
N HIS A 26 4.23 2.27 -16.06
CA HIS A 26 3.86 0.87 -16.10
C HIS A 26 2.39 0.67 -16.45
N ARG A 27 2.07 -0.48 -17.03
CA ARG A 27 0.70 -0.84 -17.43
C ARG A 27 -0.22 -1.08 -16.25
N LEU A 28 0.34 -1.32 -15.09
CA LEU A 28 -0.34 -1.53 -13.82
C LEU A 28 0.63 -1.18 -12.69
N LEU A 29 0.18 -0.42 -11.72
CA LEU A 29 0.91 -0.16 -10.49
C LEU A 29 0.18 -0.77 -9.29
N VAL A 30 0.89 -1.54 -8.50
CA VAL A 30 0.37 -2.12 -7.26
C VAL A 30 1.04 -1.45 -6.07
N ILE A 31 0.24 -0.86 -5.20
CA ILE A 31 0.67 -0.32 -3.91
C ILE A 31 0.20 -1.27 -2.83
N ASP A 32 1.11 -2.07 -2.31
CA ASP A 32 0.81 -3.07 -1.29
C ASP A 32 0.99 -2.50 0.11
N ASP A 33 0.13 -2.92 1.04
CA ASP A 33 0.17 -2.52 2.45
C ASP A 33 0.14 -1.00 2.69
N PHE A 34 -0.72 -0.31 1.95
CA PHE A 34 -0.88 1.14 2.10
C PHE A 34 -1.35 1.50 3.52
N GLY A 35 -0.66 2.45 4.13
CA GLY A 35 -1.06 3.03 5.42
C GLY A 35 -0.69 2.22 6.67
N ILE A 36 0.00 1.09 6.54
CA ILE A 36 0.45 0.28 7.69
C ILE A 36 1.57 0.97 8.48
N GLU A 37 2.43 1.71 7.80
CA GLU A 37 3.53 2.38 8.44
C GLU A 37 3.12 3.76 8.97
N ARG A 38 3.76 4.18 10.06
CA ARG A 38 3.66 5.57 10.53
C ARG A 38 4.21 6.48 9.44
N GLN A 39 3.30 7.03 8.68
CA GLN A 39 3.67 7.90 7.59
C GLN A 39 4.17 9.23 8.12
N THR A 40 5.45 9.49 7.90
CA THR A 40 6.00 10.84 8.05
C THR A 40 5.33 11.77 7.03
N SER A 41 5.39 13.07 7.26
CA SER A 41 4.88 14.06 6.28
C SER A 41 5.52 13.89 4.91
N THR A 42 6.80 13.58 4.86
CA THR A 42 7.54 13.30 3.61
C THR A 42 7.00 12.08 2.88
N MET A 43 6.69 11.02 3.62
CA MET A 43 6.10 9.81 3.06
C MET A 43 4.70 10.07 2.49
N LYS A 44 3.87 10.79 3.22
CA LYS A 44 2.53 11.18 2.76
C LYS A 44 2.56 12.01 1.48
N GLU A 45 3.47 12.96 1.41
CA GLU A 45 3.69 13.78 0.20
C GLU A 45 4.10 12.93 -0.99
N LEU A 46 4.98 11.98 -0.78
CA LEU A 46 5.45 11.08 -1.84
C LEU A 46 4.31 10.19 -2.36
N VAL A 47 3.55 9.59 -1.45
CA VAL A 47 2.38 8.77 -1.80
C VAL A 47 1.37 9.61 -2.58
N TYR A 48 1.06 10.79 -2.09
CA TYR A 48 0.15 11.73 -2.76
C TYR A 48 0.63 12.05 -4.17
N LYS A 49 1.92 12.31 -4.33
CA LYS A 49 2.53 12.59 -5.63
C LYS A 49 2.39 11.42 -6.60
N VAL A 50 2.68 10.21 -6.16
CA VAL A 50 2.53 8.98 -6.96
C VAL A 50 1.08 8.77 -7.39
N ILE A 51 0.14 8.85 -6.45
CA ILE A 51 -1.29 8.69 -6.74
C ILE A 51 -1.77 9.76 -7.73
N ASN A 52 -1.36 11.01 -7.54
CA ASN A 52 -1.73 12.11 -8.43
C ASN A 52 -1.17 11.92 -9.85
N MET A 53 0.08 11.49 -9.97
CA MET A 53 0.69 11.19 -11.27
C MET A 53 -0.02 10.02 -11.96
N CYS A 54 -0.39 8.99 -11.22
CA CYS A 54 -1.20 7.88 -11.74
C CYS A 54 -2.58 8.35 -12.19
N TYR A 55 -3.19 9.25 -11.44
CA TYR A 55 -4.47 9.85 -11.80
C TYR A 55 -4.37 10.59 -13.14
N GLU A 56 -3.37 11.44 -13.31
CA GLU A 56 -3.16 12.20 -14.55
C GLU A 56 -2.79 11.31 -15.75
N ALA A 57 -1.92 10.33 -15.53
CA ALA A 57 -1.47 9.39 -16.56
C ALA A 57 -2.50 8.29 -16.87
N LYS A 58 -3.59 8.21 -16.12
CA LYS A 58 -4.59 7.13 -16.19
C LYS A 58 -3.99 5.74 -16.00
N THR A 59 -2.96 5.64 -15.17
CA THR A 59 -2.33 4.37 -14.84
C THR A 59 -3.27 3.53 -13.95
N PRO A 60 -3.58 2.29 -14.34
CA PRO A 60 -4.37 1.41 -13.49
C PRO A 60 -3.66 1.14 -12.16
N LEU A 61 -4.42 1.17 -11.06
CA LEU A 61 -3.95 1.01 -9.70
C LEU A 61 -4.63 -0.15 -8.99
N ILE A 62 -3.84 -0.94 -8.28
CA ILE A 62 -4.33 -1.84 -7.24
C ILE A 62 -3.69 -1.40 -5.93
N ILE A 63 -4.51 -1.17 -4.92
CA ILE A 63 -4.04 -0.77 -3.60
C ILE A 63 -4.57 -1.78 -2.58
N THR A 64 -3.68 -2.38 -1.80
CA THR A 64 -4.07 -3.19 -0.65
C THR A 64 -3.85 -2.41 0.63
N THR A 65 -4.76 -2.55 1.58
CA THR A 65 -4.69 -1.81 2.84
C THR A 65 -5.48 -2.51 3.94
N ASN A 66 -5.07 -2.29 5.18
CA ASN A 66 -5.84 -2.66 6.38
C ASN A 66 -6.68 -1.51 6.92
N ILE A 67 -6.62 -0.34 6.31
CA ILE A 67 -7.41 0.82 6.72
C ILE A 67 -8.88 0.58 6.35
N PRO A 68 -9.82 0.60 7.32
CA PRO A 68 -11.24 0.49 7.01
C PRO A 68 -11.72 1.62 6.12
N ILE A 69 -12.65 1.33 5.22
CA ILE A 69 -13.18 2.34 4.30
C ILE A 69 -13.82 3.52 5.03
N ALA A 70 -14.36 3.28 6.22
CA ALA A 70 -14.92 4.33 7.07
C ALA A 70 -13.88 5.39 7.48
N GLU A 71 -12.62 5.00 7.66
CA GLU A 71 -11.52 5.93 7.98
C GLU A 71 -11.13 6.78 6.80
N PHE A 72 -11.24 6.28 5.57
CA PHE A 72 -11.05 7.07 4.36
C PHE A 72 -12.02 8.25 4.26
N LYS A 73 -13.20 8.11 4.87
CA LYS A 73 -14.25 9.15 4.85
C LYS A 73 -14.18 10.09 6.05
N LYS A 74 -13.43 9.76 7.09
CA LYS A 74 -13.42 10.49 8.38
C LYS A 74 -12.13 11.27 8.64
N SER A 75 -11.16 11.23 7.74
CA SER A 75 -9.90 11.94 7.96
C SER A 75 -10.12 13.43 8.11
N THR A 76 -9.58 13.99 9.19
CA THR A 76 -9.62 15.44 9.47
C THR A 76 -8.35 16.15 8.97
N ASP A 77 -7.32 15.40 8.62
CA ASP A 77 -6.11 15.93 8.03
C ASP A 77 -6.37 16.25 6.56
N THR A 78 -6.13 17.48 6.17
CA THR A 78 -6.37 17.97 4.81
C THR A 78 -5.59 17.19 3.74
N MET A 79 -4.37 16.77 4.07
CA MET A 79 -3.55 15.98 3.15
C MET A 79 -4.07 14.55 3.01
N ASP A 80 -4.43 13.90 4.12
CA ASP A 80 -5.03 12.58 4.11
C ASP A 80 -6.37 12.57 3.38
N GLU A 81 -7.19 13.59 3.61
CA GLU A 81 -8.47 13.75 2.92
C GLU A 81 -8.30 13.82 1.41
N ARG A 82 -7.38 14.64 0.92
CA ARG A 82 -7.07 14.75 -0.52
C ARG A 82 -6.55 13.44 -1.10
N LEU A 83 -5.68 12.77 -0.36
CA LEU A 83 -5.12 11.48 -0.77
C LEU A 83 -6.20 10.41 -0.89
N TYR A 84 -7.05 10.30 0.14
CA TYR A 84 -8.15 9.33 0.15
C TYR A 84 -9.18 9.61 -0.93
N ASP A 85 -9.52 10.87 -1.16
CA ASP A 85 -10.42 11.26 -2.24
C ASP A 85 -9.87 10.82 -3.61
N ARG A 86 -8.60 11.03 -3.88
CA ARG A 86 -7.95 10.58 -5.12
C ARG A 86 -7.96 9.07 -5.28
N ILE A 87 -7.71 8.35 -4.21
CA ILE A 87 -7.77 6.89 -4.22
C ILE A 87 -9.18 6.41 -4.53
N LEU A 88 -10.19 6.97 -3.88
CA LEU A 88 -11.60 6.59 -4.09
C LEU A 88 -12.13 6.99 -5.46
N GLU A 89 -11.62 8.04 -6.07
CA GLU A 89 -11.96 8.40 -7.45
C GLU A 89 -11.42 7.38 -8.47
N ARG A 90 -10.27 6.78 -8.20
CA ARG A 90 -9.58 5.87 -9.13
C ARG A 90 -9.78 4.39 -8.83
N CYS A 91 -10.06 4.06 -7.60
CA CYS A 91 -10.13 2.68 -7.13
C CYS A 91 -11.51 2.37 -6.57
N HIS A 92 -12.07 1.26 -7.01
CA HIS A 92 -13.29 0.74 -6.41
C HIS A 92 -12.94 -0.10 -5.19
N PRO A 93 -13.47 0.21 -4.00
CA PRO A 93 -13.14 -0.55 -2.79
C PRO A 93 -13.78 -1.94 -2.81
N ILE A 94 -12.97 -2.93 -2.50
CA ILE A 94 -13.41 -4.32 -2.36
C ILE A 94 -13.02 -4.79 -0.96
N LYS A 95 -14.00 -5.16 -0.16
CA LYS A 95 -13.76 -5.70 1.17
C LYS A 95 -13.38 -7.17 1.05
N MET A 96 -12.20 -7.51 1.56
CA MET A 96 -11.72 -8.89 1.64
C MET A 96 -11.99 -9.44 3.04
N GLU A 97 -12.84 -10.44 3.12
CA GLU A 97 -13.21 -11.11 4.37
C GLU A 97 -12.71 -12.55 4.38
N GLY A 98 -12.55 -13.11 5.56
CA GLY A 98 -12.13 -14.48 5.76
C GLY A 98 -10.97 -14.61 6.73
N ASP A 99 -10.66 -15.84 7.09
CA ASP A 99 -9.55 -16.16 7.99
C ASP A 99 -8.21 -16.01 7.27
N SER A 100 -7.18 -15.65 8.03
CA SER A 100 -5.84 -15.54 7.51
C SER A 100 -5.28 -16.89 7.08
N ARG A 101 -5.01 -17.05 5.79
CA ARG A 101 -4.34 -18.25 5.26
C ARG A 101 -2.96 -18.48 5.86
N ARG A 102 -2.26 -17.39 6.18
CA ARG A 102 -0.96 -17.47 6.86
C ARG A 102 -1.09 -18.07 8.25
N ARG A 103 -2.09 -17.67 9.01
CA ARG A 103 -2.39 -18.24 10.34
C ARG A 103 -2.77 -19.71 10.25
N GLU A 104 -3.56 -20.10 9.28
CA GLU A 104 -3.91 -21.51 9.02
C GLU A 104 -2.68 -22.35 8.70
N ALA A 105 -1.80 -21.85 7.82
CA ALA A 105 -0.55 -22.52 7.47
C ALA A 105 0.37 -22.68 8.68
N VAL A 106 0.53 -21.65 9.50
CA VAL A 106 1.33 -21.70 10.74
C VAL A 106 0.73 -22.68 11.75
N ARG A 107 -0.57 -22.68 11.92
CA ARG A 107 -1.27 -23.62 12.82
C ARG A 107 -1.14 -25.06 12.34
N ALA A 108 -1.24 -25.30 11.04
CA ALA A 108 -1.06 -26.63 10.45
C ALA A 108 0.37 -27.15 10.65
N GLU A 109 1.35 -26.29 10.46
CA GLU A 109 2.76 -26.59 10.69
C GLU A 109 3.04 -26.89 12.17
N PHE A 110 2.49 -26.10 13.07
CA PHE A 110 2.61 -26.31 14.52
C PHE A 110 2.03 -27.65 14.94
N ARG A 111 0.82 -27.98 14.48
CA ARG A 111 0.17 -29.28 14.75
C ARG A 111 1.00 -30.44 14.22
N ARG A 112 1.61 -30.30 13.07
CA ARG A 112 2.50 -31.32 12.47
C ARG A 112 3.72 -31.56 13.35
N ARG A 113 4.35 -30.50 13.84
CA ARG A 113 5.50 -30.59 14.77
C ARG A 113 5.12 -31.20 16.10
N GLU A 114 3.99 -30.82 16.67
CA GLU A 114 3.47 -31.44 17.90
C GLU A 114 3.23 -32.93 17.75
N ALA A 115 2.59 -33.35 16.66
CA ALA A 115 2.35 -34.77 16.37
C ALA A 115 3.66 -35.57 16.27
N LEU A 116 4.70 -35.02 15.66
CA LEU A 116 6.03 -35.64 15.59
C LEU A 116 6.69 -35.78 16.95
N LEU A 117 6.55 -34.78 17.83
CA LEU A 117 7.10 -34.81 19.19
C LEU A 117 6.36 -35.82 20.08
N ASN A 118 5.06 -35.98 19.90
CA ASN A 118 4.23 -36.90 20.69
C ASN A 118 4.21 -38.33 20.16
N ALA A 119 4.76 -38.58 18.96
CA ALA A 119 4.85 -39.91 18.38
C ALA A 119 6.00 -40.79 18.93
N ASN A 120 6.88 -40.22 19.77
CA ASN A 120 7.94 -40.93 20.47
C ASN A 120 7.47 -41.28 21.89
#